data_d1ec2ec76d7ba2913631ffa2d4b29228
#
_entry.id   d1ec2ec76d7ba2913631ffa2d4b29228
#
_cell.length_a   1.000
_cell.length_b   1.000
_cell.length_c   1.000
_cell.angle_alpha   90.00
_cell.angle_beta   90.00
_cell.angle_gamma   90.00
#
_symmetry.space_group_name_H-M   'P 1'
#
loop_
_entity.id
_entity.type
_entity.pdbx_description
1 polymer ?
#
loop_
_entity_poly.entity_id
_entity_poly.type
_entity_poly.pdbx_seq_one_letter_code
_entity_poly.pdbx_strand_id
1 'polypeptide(L)'
;YIPYLINPGLMWLTGINCAVFVVAAIQTFSAFYSAIFIYRIFREVIGVSRTDATLLTFFFFGFGYVMLSAMAPDHFIISMMLLLFALYVSGKLIKSRKKLTIWQSVVYFFITAGTSLNNGLKIYLSELFVNGWRILRPKFLFLAILLPAALTWGAARMSYRYIVWPREKAAKEA
;
A
#
# COMPACT_ATOMS: atom_id res chain seq x y z
N TYR A 1 2.48 11.73 -5.41
CA TYR A 1 2.73 12.97 -4.65
C TYR A 1 4.05 12.98 -3.87
N ILE A 2 4.56 11.83 -3.36
CA ILE A 2 5.83 11.78 -2.61
C ILE A 2 7.02 12.35 -3.43
N PRO A 3 7.24 11.98 -4.71
CA PRO A 3 8.29 12.57 -5.51
C PRO A 3 8.16 14.10 -5.65
N TYR A 4 6.94 14.59 -5.69
CA TYR A 4 6.63 16.02 -5.78
C TYR A 4 6.99 16.82 -4.52
N LEU A 5 6.98 16.17 -3.35
CA LEU A 5 7.36 16.79 -2.08
C LEU A 5 8.88 16.76 -1.87
N ILE A 6 9.54 15.69 -2.30
CA ILE A 6 10.96 15.47 -2.07
C ILE A 6 11.84 16.16 -3.13
N ASN A 7 11.41 16.11 -4.41
CA ASN A 7 12.20 16.61 -5.52
C ASN A 7 12.57 18.11 -5.44
N PRO A 8 11.70 19.04 -5.00
CA PRO A 8 12.09 20.45 -4.86
C PRO A 8 13.24 20.67 -3.90
N GLY A 9 13.25 19.95 -2.76
CA GLY A 9 14.34 20.01 -1.79
C GLY A 9 15.66 19.46 -2.36
N LEU A 10 15.60 18.34 -3.05
CA LEU A 10 16.77 17.76 -3.72
C LEU A 10 17.27 18.64 -4.86
N MET A 11 16.37 19.20 -5.65
CA MET A 11 16.72 20.10 -6.74
C MET A 11 17.38 21.40 -6.23
N TRP A 12 16.92 21.92 -5.10
CA TRP A 12 17.56 23.06 -4.44
C TRP A 12 18.97 22.73 -3.96
N LEU A 13 19.23 21.51 -3.46
CA LEU A 13 20.53 21.07 -2.96
C LEU A 13 21.51 20.68 -4.10
N THR A 14 21.02 20.06 -5.17
CA THR A 14 21.87 19.45 -6.21
C THR A 14 21.87 20.22 -7.52
N GLY A 15 20.94 21.14 -7.73
CA GLY A 15 20.73 21.84 -9.00
C GLY A 15 20.16 20.96 -10.13
N ILE A 16 19.86 19.67 -9.85
CA ILE A 16 19.40 18.69 -10.86
C ILE A 16 18.00 18.19 -10.51
N ASN A 17 17.19 17.92 -11.53
CA ASN A 17 15.89 17.28 -11.32
C ASN A 17 16.06 15.79 -10.97
N CYS A 18 15.92 15.47 -9.68
CA CYS A 18 16.08 14.13 -9.12
C CYS A 18 14.79 13.30 -9.11
N ALA A 19 13.69 13.75 -9.73
CA ALA A 19 12.40 13.07 -9.66
C ALA A 19 12.47 11.60 -10.09
N VAL A 20 13.21 11.28 -11.16
CA VAL A 20 13.38 9.91 -11.67
C VAL A 20 14.10 9.03 -10.64
N PHE A 21 15.16 9.55 -10.01
CA PHE A 21 15.92 8.82 -8.99
C PHE A 21 15.06 8.56 -7.73
N VAL A 22 14.24 9.53 -7.31
CA VAL A 22 13.32 9.37 -6.19
C VAL A 22 12.28 8.28 -6.48
N VAL A 23 11.69 8.29 -7.68
CA VAL A 23 10.74 7.26 -8.12
C VAL A 23 11.41 5.89 -8.14
N ALA A 24 12.60 5.78 -8.76
CA ALA A 24 13.34 4.51 -8.83
C ALA A 24 13.70 3.98 -7.43
N ALA A 25 14.10 4.85 -6.50
CA ALA A 25 14.40 4.46 -5.12
C ALA A 25 13.16 3.92 -4.40
N ILE A 26 12.00 4.60 -4.53
CA ILE A 26 10.73 4.16 -3.94
C ILE A 26 10.31 2.81 -4.53
N GLN A 27 10.45 2.61 -5.84
CA GLN A 27 10.11 1.35 -6.51
C GLN A 27 11.00 0.20 -6.05
N THR A 28 12.32 0.43 -6.02
CA THR A 28 13.29 -0.56 -5.55
C THR A 28 13.02 -0.96 -4.10
N PHE A 29 12.78 0.02 -3.24
CA PHE A 29 12.39 -0.20 -1.85
C PHE A 29 11.10 -1.04 -1.76
N SER A 30 10.08 -0.68 -2.53
CA SER A 30 8.79 -1.37 -2.51
C SER A 30 8.91 -2.81 -3.03
N ALA A 31 9.70 -3.05 -4.09
CA ALA A 31 9.96 -4.39 -4.62
C ALA A 31 10.71 -5.25 -3.60
N PHE A 32 11.75 -4.69 -2.97
CA PHE A 32 12.55 -5.39 -1.95
C PHE A 32 11.69 -5.81 -0.74
N TYR A 33 10.90 -4.88 -0.19
CA TYR A 33 10.00 -5.22 0.93
C TYR A 33 8.88 -6.16 0.53
N SER A 34 8.38 -6.09 -0.70
CA SER A 34 7.43 -7.08 -1.23
C SER A 34 8.02 -8.48 -1.21
N ALA A 35 9.29 -8.64 -1.61
CA ALA A 35 9.98 -9.93 -1.55
C ALA A 35 10.13 -10.44 -0.11
N ILE A 36 10.46 -9.55 0.83
CA ILE A 36 10.55 -9.91 2.25
C ILE A 36 9.19 -10.37 2.78
N PHE A 37 8.11 -9.63 2.49
CA PHE A 37 6.79 -9.97 3.03
C PHE A 37 6.25 -11.26 2.43
N ILE A 38 6.38 -11.49 1.12
CA ILE A 38 5.92 -12.74 0.52
C ILE A 38 6.72 -13.94 1.03
N TYR A 39 8.05 -13.81 1.19
CA TYR A 39 8.87 -14.83 1.80
C TYR A 39 8.41 -15.14 3.24
N ARG A 40 8.16 -14.11 4.05
CA ARG A 40 7.68 -14.27 5.42
C ARG A 40 6.28 -14.87 5.49
N ILE A 41 5.39 -14.57 4.55
CA ILE A 41 4.08 -15.22 4.46
C ILE A 41 4.27 -16.71 4.28
N PHE A 42 5.08 -17.14 3.31
CA PHE A 42 5.36 -18.56 3.09
C PHE A 42 6.02 -19.22 4.30
N ARG A 43 7.02 -18.56 4.86
CA ARG A 43 7.83 -19.14 5.96
C ARG A 43 7.14 -19.14 7.32
N GLU A 44 6.52 -18.02 7.70
CA GLU A 44 6.04 -17.80 9.07
C GLU A 44 4.53 -18.02 9.22
N VAL A 45 3.75 -17.70 8.19
CA VAL A 45 2.30 -17.85 8.22
C VAL A 45 1.90 -19.24 7.73
N ILE A 46 2.34 -19.62 6.54
CA ILE A 46 2.02 -20.94 5.94
C ILE A 46 2.88 -22.04 6.57
N GLY A 47 4.18 -21.77 6.84
CA GLY A 47 5.04 -22.70 7.54
C GLY A 47 5.83 -23.65 6.64
N VAL A 48 6.04 -23.32 5.36
CA VAL A 48 6.85 -24.13 4.45
C VAL A 48 8.35 -24.06 4.79
N SER A 49 9.16 -24.96 4.23
CA SER A 49 10.60 -24.97 4.44
C SER A 49 11.27 -23.69 3.95
N ARG A 50 12.51 -23.41 4.37
CA ARG A 50 13.27 -22.24 3.88
C ARG A 50 13.46 -22.30 2.37
N THR A 51 13.83 -23.45 1.86
CA THR A 51 14.09 -23.66 0.43
C THR A 51 12.83 -23.40 -0.37
N ASP A 52 11.69 -23.99 0.03
CA ASP A 52 10.41 -23.82 -0.66
C ASP A 52 9.94 -22.36 -0.59
N ALA A 53 10.06 -21.70 0.58
CA ALA A 53 9.72 -20.29 0.72
C ALA A 53 10.54 -19.40 -0.23
N THR A 54 11.84 -19.70 -0.37
CA THR A 54 12.72 -18.99 -1.30
C THR A 54 12.31 -19.24 -2.75
N LEU A 55 12.12 -20.51 -3.14
CA LEU A 55 11.69 -20.87 -4.50
C LEU A 55 10.34 -20.24 -4.86
N LEU A 56 9.36 -20.31 -3.98
CA LEU A 56 8.05 -19.70 -4.17
C LEU A 56 8.13 -18.18 -4.27
N THR A 57 9.05 -17.54 -3.53
CA THR A 57 9.26 -16.08 -3.65
C THR A 57 9.84 -15.73 -5.02
N PHE A 58 10.85 -16.46 -5.50
CA PHE A 58 11.38 -16.28 -6.85
C PHE A 58 10.33 -16.56 -7.92
N PHE A 59 9.55 -17.62 -7.76
CA PHE A 59 8.45 -17.96 -8.67
C PHE A 59 7.41 -16.82 -8.72
N PHE A 60 7.04 -16.25 -7.56
CA PHE A 60 6.12 -15.11 -7.49
C PHE A 60 6.65 -13.90 -8.28
N PHE A 61 7.93 -13.55 -8.13
CA PHE A 61 8.53 -12.46 -8.89
C PHE A 61 8.79 -12.81 -10.35
N GLY A 62 8.79 -14.09 -10.72
CA GLY A 62 8.86 -14.56 -12.10
C GLY A 62 7.58 -14.35 -12.91
N PHE A 63 6.44 -14.06 -12.27
CA PHE A 63 5.24 -13.68 -13.00
C PHE A 63 5.44 -12.36 -13.74
N GLY A 64 5.19 -12.36 -15.06
CA GLY A 64 5.38 -11.17 -15.91
C GLY A 64 4.67 -9.92 -15.41
N TYR A 65 3.46 -10.06 -14.86
CA TYR A 65 2.73 -8.95 -14.27
C TYR A 65 3.46 -8.33 -13.06
N VAL A 66 4.04 -9.16 -12.19
CA VAL A 66 4.80 -8.70 -11.01
C VAL A 66 6.08 -8.02 -11.44
N MET A 67 6.81 -8.59 -12.42
CA MET A 67 8.00 -8.00 -13.00
C MET A 67 7.69 -6.63 -13.63
N LEU A 68 6.67 -6.54 -14.45
CA LEU A 68 6.27 -5.28 -15.08
C LEU A 68 5.88 -4.23 -14.03
N SER A 69 5.14 -4.62 -12.98
CA SER A 69 4.78 -3.71 -11.89
C SER A 69 5.99 -3.20 -11.11
N ALA A 70 7.07 -3.99 -11.04
CA ALA A 70 8.31 -3.58 -10.38
C ALA A 70 9.17 -2.64 -11.24
N MET A 71 9.05 -2.72 -12.57
CA MET A 71 9.86 -1.94 -13.52
C MET A 71 9.16 -0.65 -13.99
N ALA A 72 7.83 -0.66 -14.09
CA ALA A 72 7.07 0.51 -14.51
C ALA A 72 6.99 1.56 -13.39
N PRO A 73 7.18 2.86 -13.69
CA PRO A 73 7.10 3.94 -12.70
C PRO A 73 5.65 4.23 -12.31
N ASP A 74 4.99 3.26 -11.66
CA ASP A 74 3.60 3.32 -11.28
C ASP A 74 3.43 2.97 -9.78
N HIS A 75 2.23 3.23 -9.26
CA HIS A 75 1.85 2.94 -7.87
C HIS A 75 1.59 1.46 -7.57
N PHE A 76 1.60 0.58 -8.58
CA PHE A 76 1.28 -0.84 -8.42
C PHE A 76 2.24 -1.58 -7.49
N ILE A 77 3.55 -1.33 -7.61
CA ILE A 77 4.54 -1.98 -6.73
C ILE A 77 4.41 -1.53 -5.27
N ILE A 78 4.09 -0.25 -5.04
CA ILE A 78 3.82 0.28 -3.70
C ILE A 78 2.56 -0.38 -3.13
N SER A 79 1.50 -0.46 -3.92
CA SER A 79 0.26 -1.14 -3.56
C SER A 79 0.50 -2.61 -3.22
N MET A 80 1.31 -3.32 -4.01
CA MET A 80 1.68 -4.71 -3.77
C MET A 80 2.42 -4.87 -2.44
N MET A 81 3.42 -4.02 -2.17
CA MET A 81 4.17 -4.02 -0.91
C MET A 81 3.23 -3.85 0.29
N LEU A 82 2.35 -2.86 0.25
CA LEU A 82 1.43 -2.56 1.35
C LEU A 82 0.39 -3.67 1.56
N LEU A 83 -0.12 -4.26 0.48
CA LEU A 83 -1.06 -5.39 0.56
C LEU A 83 -0.37 -6.66 1.09
N LEU A 84 0.85 -6.96 0.67
CA LEU A 84 1.62 -8.09 1.19
C LEU A 84 1.97 -7.88 2.67
N PHE A 85 2.33 -6.66 3.07
CA PHE A 85 2.52 -6.30 4.48
C PHE A 85 1.25 -6.55 5.30
N ALA A 86 0.10 -6.04 4.83
CA ALA A 86 -1.17 -6.23 5.51
C ALA A 86 -1.55 -7.72 5.59
N LEU A 87 -1.34 -8.48 4.52
CA LEU A 87 -1.61 -9.92 4.48
C LEU A 87 -0.70 -10.68 5.47
N TYR A 88 0.59 -10.33 5.53
CA TYR A 88 1.53 -10.90 6.49
C TYR A 88 1.09 -10.66 7.93
N VAL A 89 0.76 -9.41 8.29
CA VAL A 89 0.34 -9.09 9.65
C VAL A 89 -0.99 -9.76 9.99
N SER A 90 -1.97 -9.75 9.06
CA SER A 90 -3.24 -10.45 9.26
C SER A 90 -3.04 -11.95 9.47
N GLY A 91 -2.18 -12.59 8.67
CA GLY A 91 -1.84 -13.99 8.85
C GLY A 91 -1.21 -14.30 10.22
N LYS A 92 -0.30 -13.43 10.69
CA LYS A 92 0.30 -13.55 12.03
C LYS A 92 -0.74 -13.39 13.16
N LEU A 93 -1.67 -12.45 13.00
CA LEU A 93 -2.74 -12.22 13.97
C LEU A 93 -3.70 -13.41 14.03
N ILE A 94 -4.10 -13.95 12.89
CA ILE A 94 -4.94 -15.16 12.82
C ILE A 94 -4.24 -16.33 13.53
N LYS A 95 -2.96 -16.57 13.19
CA LYS A 95 -2.16 -17.66 13.78
C LYS A 95 -2.00 -17.51 15.30
N SER A 96 -1.85 -16.27 15.78
CA SER A 96 -1.72 -15.97 17.23
C SER A 96 -3.07 -15.78 17.93
N ARG A 97 -4.20 -15.95 17.23
CA ARG A 97 -5.57 -15.69 17.72
C ARG A 97 -5.77 -14.28 18.30
N LYS A 98 -4.95 -13.32 17.88
CA LYS A 98 -5.07 -11.92 18.26
C LYS A 98 -6.00 -11.20 17.29
N LYS A 99 -6.62 -10.11 17.76
CA LYS A 99 -7.53 -9.29 16.97
C LYS A 99 -6.97 -7.89 16.78
N LEU A 100 -7.30 -7.27 15.66
CA LEU A 100 -7.00 -5.86 15.42
C LEU A 100 -7.88 -4.97 16.28
N THR A 101 -7.29 -3.93 16.83
CA THR A 101 -8.01 -2.85 17.48
C THR A 101 -8.56 -1.89 16.42
N ILE A 102 -9.56 -1.07 16.78
CA ILE A 102 -10.13 -0.05 15.89
C ILE A 102 -9.02 0.87 15.36
N TRP A 103 -8.12 1.33 16.22
CA TRP A 103 -7.02 2.22 15.83
C TRP A 103 -6.05 1.58 14.84
N GLN A 104 -5.69 0.32 15.04
CA GLN A 104 -4.85 -0.41 14.10
C GLN A 104 -5.54 -0.55 12.74
N SER A 105 -6.83 -0.86 12.71
CA SER A 105 -7.63 -0.91 11.48
C SER A 105 -7.65 0.43 10.75
N VAL A 106 -7.84 1.53 11.45
CA VAL A 106 -7.79 2.89 10.88
C VAL A 106 -6.44 3.17 10.25
N VAL A 107 -5.34 2.90 10.96
CA VAL A 107 -3.97 3.11 10.45
C VAL A 107 -3.71 2.25 9.22
N TYR A 108 -4.08 0.96 9.25
CA TYR A 108 -3.95 0.07 8.09
C TYR A 108 -4.71 0.59 6.88
N PHE A 109 -5.94 1.04 7.09
CA PHE A 109 -6.75 1.60 6.01
C PHE A 109 -6.06 2.82 5.39
N PHE A 110 -5.66 3.80 6.19
CA PHE A 110 -5.04 5.03 5.67
C PHE A 110 -3.75 4.76 4.90
N ILE A 111 -2.88 3.89 5.40
CA ILE A 111 -1.61 3.55 4.72
C ILE A 111 -1.89 2.93 3.36
N THR A 112 -2.86 2.03 3.26
CA THR A 112 -3.13 1.28 2.02
C THR A 112 -4.06 2.04 1.07
N ALA A 113 -5.10 2.69 1.58
CA ALA A 113 -6.03 3.49 0.79
C ALA A 113 -5.40 4.79 0.27
N GLY A 114 -4.33 5.28 0.91
CA GLY A 114 -3.54 6.41 0.44
C GLY A 114 -2.88 6.19 -0.93
N THR A 115 -2.63 4.93 -1.31
CA THR A 115 -2.16 4.58 -2.66
C THR A 115 -3.32 4.33 -3.64
N SER A 116 -4.40 3.71 -3.17
CA SER A 116 -5.61 3.45 -3.94
C SER A 116 -6.77 3.12 -2.99
N LEU A 117 -7.93 3.75 -3.18
CA LEU A 117 -9.15 3.45 -2.41
C LEU A 117 -9.57 1.98 -2.52
N ASN A 118 -9.32 1.35 -3.67
CA ASN A 118 -9.59 -0.06 -3.88
C ASN A 118 -8.76 -0.98 -2.94
N ASN A 119 -7.56 -0.54 -2.56
CA ASN A 119 -6.76 -1.27 -1.56
C ASN A 119 -7.40 -1.22 -0.17
N GLY A 120 -8.07 -0.13 0.18
CA GLY A 120 -8.84 -0.03 1.43
C GLY A 120 -9.90 -1.13 1.54
N LEU A 121 -10.63 -1.43 0.45
CA LEU A 121 -11.59 -2.53 0.43
C LEU A 121 -10.94 -3.89 0.70
N LYS A 122 -9.77 -4.15 0.12
CA LYS A 122 -9.01 -5.39 0.35
C LYS A 122 -8.55 -5.52 1.81
N ILE A 123 -8.19 -4.40 2.44
CA ILE A 123 -7.86 -4.39 3.87
C ILE A 123 -9.08 -4.77 4.72
N TYR A 124 -10.28 -4.28 4.42
CA TYR A 124 -11.48 -4.69 5.15
C TYR A 124 -11.77 -6.17 5.04
N LEU A 125 -11.59 -6.74 3.85
CA LEU A 125 -11.70 -8.19 3.68
C LEU A 125 -10.69 -8.94 4.56
N SER A 126 -9.44 -8.47 4.60
CA SER A 126 -8.41 -9.04 5.47
C SER A 126 -8.78 -8.92 6.96
N GLU A 127 -9.30 -7.77 7.38
CA GLU A 127 -9.78 -7.54 8.75
C GLU A 127 -11.01 -8.39 9.11
N LEU A 128 -11.88 -8.69 8.16
CA LEU A 128 -13.01 -9.60 8.38
C LEU A 128 -12.50 -10.99 8.80
N PHE A 129 -11.45 -11.49 8.17
CA PHE A 129 -10.84 -12.77 8.56
C PHE A 129 -10.15 -12.71 9.94
N VAL A 130 -9.54 -11.59 10.31
CA VAL A 130 -8.87 -11.41 11.61
C VAL A 130 -9.87 -11.20 12.74
N ASN A 131 -10.84 -10.32 12.54
CA ASN A 131 -11.79 -9.87 13.57
C ASN A 131 -13.12 -10.63 13.55
N GLY A 132 -13.43 -11.36 12.46
CA GLY A 132 -14.70 -12.04 12.25
C GLY A 132 -15.88 -11.06 12.27
N TRP A 133 -17.04 -11.52 12.67
CA TRP A 133 -18.27 -10.72 12.74
C TRP A 133 -18.21 -9.46 13.62
N ARG A 134 -17.14 -9.31 14.42
CA ARG A 134 -16.92 -8.11 15.24
C ARG A 134 -16.78 -6.84 14.40
N ILE A 135 -16.32 -6.96 13.15
CA ILE A 135 -16.19 -5.82 12.21
C ILE A 135 -17.55 -5.18 11.89
N LEU A 136 -18.63 -5.96 11.93
CA LEU A 136 -19.99 -5.49 11.65
C LEU A 136 -20.66 -4.76 12.85
N ARG A 137 -20.00 -4.69 14.00
CA ARG A 137 -20.52 -3.88 15.12
C ARG A 137 -20.58 -2.41 14.71
N PRO A 138 -21.68 -1.69 14.99
CA PRO A 138 -21.86 -0.31 14.50
C PRO A 138 -20.71 0.62 14.82
N LYS A 139 -20.14 0.49 16.02
CA LYS A 139 -18.99 1.29 16.46
C LYS A 139 -17.74 1.01 15.64
N PHE A 140 -17.46 -0.26 15.32
CA PHE A 140 -16.30 -0.65 14.49
C PHE A 140 -16.54 -0.23 13.04
N LEU A 141 -17.70 -0.52 12.50
CA LEU A 141 -18.08 -0.18 11.13
C LEU A 141 -17.94 1.34 10.88
N PHE A 142 -18.47 2.16 11.78
CA PHE A 142 -18.44 3.60 11.63
C PHE A 142 -17.03 4.17 11.78
N LEU A 143 -16.31 3.82 12.86
CA LEU A 143 -15.01 4.42 13.18
C LEU A 143 -13.84 3.85 12.35
N ALA A 144 -13.85 2.56 12.05
CA ALA A 144 -12.73 1.91 11.37
C ALA A 144 -12.93 1.82 9.86
N ILE A 145 -14.16 1.94 9.37
CA ILE A 145 -14.50 1.75 7.96
C ILE A 145 -15.02 3.04 7.34
N LEU A 146 -16.22 3.47 7.75
CA LEU A 146 -16.91 4.58 7.07
C LEU A 146 -16.17 5.91 7.23
N LEU A 147 -15.71 6.22 8.44
CA LEU A 147 -15.01 7.48 8.71
C LEU A 147 -13.67 7.58 7.95
N PRO A 148 -12.76 6.59 7.99
CA PRO A 148 -11.52 6.64 7.22
C PRO A 148 -11.76 6.67 5.70
N ALA A 149 -12.75 5.94 5.20
CA ALA A 149 -13.12 5.94 3.79
C ALA A 149 -13.61 7.32 3.33
N ALA A 150 -14.51 7.95 4.11
CA ALA A 150 -15.01 9.29 3.84
C ALA A 150 -13.89 10.36 3.89
N LEU A 151 -12.99 10.28 4.87
CA LEU A 151 -11.85 11.20 4.99
C LEU A 151 -10.88 11.03 3.81
N THR A 152 -10.54 9.82 3.42
CA THR A 152 -9.65 9.55 2.28
C THR A 152 -10.27 10.02 0.97
N TRP A 153 -11.56 9.74 0.77
CA TRP A 153 -12.29 10.20 -0.42
C TRP A 153 -12.40 11.73 -0.47
N GLY A 154 -12.72 12.37 0.66
CA GLY A 154 -12.78 13.82 0.79
C GLY A 154 -11.43 14.48 0.50
N ALA A 155 -10.35 13.95 1.08
CA ALA A 155 -8.98 14.43 0.85
C ALA A 155 -8.57 14.27 -0.63
N ALA A 156 -8.89 13.14 -1.25
CA ALA A 156 -8.63 12.92 -2.68
C ALA A 156 -9.39 13.92 -3.56
N ARG A 157 -10.67 14.17 -3.24
CA ARG A 157 -11.50 15.13 -3.98
C ARG A 157 -11.02 16.57 -3.81
N MET A 158 -10.62 16.96 -2.60
CA MET A 158 -10.03 18.27 -2.34
C MET A 158 -8.70 18.44 -3.07
N SER A 159 -7.82 17.44 -3.00
CA SER A 159 -6.54 17.43 -3.72
C SER A 159 -6.74 17.56 -5.24
N TYR A 160 -7.68 16.82 -5.81
CA TYR A 160 -8.02 16.95 -7.21
C TYR A 160 -8.49 18.37 -7.57
N ARG A 161 -9.45 18.91 -6.79
CA ARG A 161 -10.06 20.22 -7.07
C ARG A 161 -9.08 21.39 -6.95
N TYR A 162 -8.19 21.36 -5.93
CA TYR A 162 -7.31 22.51 -5.62
C TYR A 162 -5.91 22.38 -6.20
N ILE A 163 -5.45 21.18 -6.52
CA ILE A 163 -4.06 20.96 -6.97
C ILE A 163 -4.01 20.45 -8.41
N VAL A 164 -4.79 19.43 -8.74
CA VAL A 164 -4.70 18.75 -10.04
C VAL A 164 -5.45 19.53 -11.11
N TRP A 165 -6.72 19.84 -10.87
CA TRP A 165 -7.58 20.46 -11.85
C TRP A 165 -7.09 21.83 -12.36
N PRO A 166 -6.58 22.77 -11.53
CA PRO A 166 -6.03 24.03 -12.03
C PRO A 166 -4.82 23.83 -12.95
N ARG A 167 -3.99 22.81 -12.66
CA ARG A 167 -2.82 22.49 -13.50
C ARG A 167 -3.20 21.86 -14.83
N GLU A 168 -4.17 20.94 -14.82
CA GLU A 168 -4.70 20.35 -16.05
C GLU A 168 -5.36 21.43 -16.94
N LYS A 169 -6.04 22.38 -16.33
CA LYS A 169 -6.65 23.51 -17.04
C LYS A 169 -5.58 24.39 -17.68
N ALA A 170 -4.56 24.80 -16.92
CA ALA A 170 -3.46 25.60 -17.43
C ALA A 170 -2.67 24.90 -18.55
N ALA A 171 -2.48 23.56 -18.44
CA ALA A 171 -1.80 22.77 -19.47
C ALA A 171 -2.63 22.59 -20.77
N LYS A 172 -3.95 22.77 -20.73
CA LYS A 172 -4.82 22.73 -21.92
C LYS A 172 -4.98 24.08 -22.60
N GLU A 173 -4.69 25.17 -21.89
CA GLU A 173 -4.78 26.55 -22.38
C GLU A 173 -3.42 27.05 -22.94
N ALA A 174 -2.32 26.30 -22.69
CA ALA A 174 -0.97 26.54 -23.22
C ALA A 174 -0.72 25.78 -24.53
#